data_2709729e999a71a4663fc12c1dcc0a39
#
_entry.id   2709729e999a71a4663fc12c1dcc0a39
#
_cell.length_a   1.000
_cell.length_b   1.000
_cell.length_c   1.000
_cell.angle_alpha   90.00
_cell.angle_beta   90.00
_cell.angle_gamma   90.00
#
_symmetry.space_group_name_H-M   'P 1'
#
loop_
_entity.id
_entity.type
_entity.pdbx_description
1 polymer ?
#
loop_
_entity_poly.entity_id
_entity_poly.type
_entity_poly.pdbx_seq_one_letter_code
_entity_poly.pdbx_strand_id
1 'polypeptide(L)'
;ARKDGVRRVHAGFDHYTTTLLAAPYGGQTVGQVLAADAHAPKRLTLTGHSLGGAVAVLAAARLADQGASQLQVVTFGAPAVGNDAFNEAYGRRIRLDRIVMEGDPVEKAVQAVSRTYEQFPDKTVWQAAPTTRRFAHDIAGYADAALRRYYDAKTAYETYLGHAVPDDGGRPFGSPVWVPPLSLTLDEAL
;
A
#
# COMPACT_ATOMS: atom_id res chain seq x y z
N ALA A 1 -4.77 0.59 -30.84
CA ALA A 1 -6.17 0.58 -30.38
C ALA A 1 -6.48 1.95 -29.78
N ARG A 2 -7.62 2.54 -30.17
CA ARG A 2 -8.04 3.85 -29.64
C ARG A 2 -8.44 3.65 -28.18
N LYS A 3 -7.75 4.30 -27.22
CA LYS A 3 -8.13 4.30 -25.83
C LYS A 3 -9.46 5.02 -25.71
N ASP A 4 -10.49 4.36 -25.21
CA ASP A 4 -11.85 4.91 -25.12
C ASP A 4 -12.03 5.92 -23.99
N GLY A 5 -11.00 6.18 -23.21
CA GLY A 5 -11.00 7.09 -22.05
C GLY A 5 -11.87 6.63 -20.87
N VAL A 6 -12.53 5.48 -20.97
CA VAL A 6 -13.38 4.95 -19.89
C VAL A 6 -12.51 4.30 -18.81
N ARG A 7 -12.66 4.80 -17.58
CA ARG A 7 -12.01 4.20 -16.42
C ARG A 7 -12.65 2.85 -16.10
N ARG A 8 -11.83 1.80 -16.06
CA ARG A 8 -12.24 0.45 -15.66
C ARG A 8 -11.38 -0.01 -14.49
N VAL A 9 -11.99 -0.70 -13.55
CA VAL A 9 -11.34 -1.32 -12.40
C VAL A 9 -11.68 -2.80 -12.34
N HIS A 10 -10.85 -3.59 -11.72
CA HIS A 10 -11.10 -5.02 -11.52
C HIS A 10 -12.29 -5.21 -10.58
N ALA A 11 -13.37 -5.83 -11.08
CA ALA A 11 -14.65 -5.91 -10.38
C ALA A 11 -14.55 -6.57 -9.00
N GLY A 12 -13.71 -7.61 -8.85
CA GLY A 12 -13.49 -8.26 -7.55
C GLY A 12 -12.84 -7.34 -6.53
N PHE A 13 -11.83 -6.55 -6.93
CA PHE A 13 -11.20 -5.58 -6.02
C PHE A 13 -12.13 -4.44 -5.67
N ASP A 14 -12.92 -3.98 -6.63
CA ASP A 14 -13.91 -2.92 -6.42
C ASP A 14 -15.01 -3.38 -5.44
N HIS A 15 -15.53 -4.58 -5.61
CA HIS A 15 -16.50 -5.18 -4.70
C HIS A 15 -15.93 -5.31 -3.27
N TYR A 16 -14.70 -5.85 -3.14
CA TYR A 16 -14.04 -6.00 -1.85
C TYR A 16 -13.82 -4.64 -1.17
N THR A 17 -13.36 -3.64 -1.92
CA THR A 17 -13.19 -2.28 -1.42
C THR A 17 -14.52 -1.68 -0.96
N THR A 18 -15.59 -1.87 -1.72
CA THR A 18 -16.93 -1.39 -1.35
C THR A 18 -17.41 -2.00 -0.04
N THR A 19 -17.26 -3.32 0.11
CA THR A 19 -17.64 -4.04 1.32
C THR A 19 -16.84 -3.55 2.54
N LEU A 20 -15.52 -3.39 2.37
CA LEU A 20 -14.66 -2.90 3.45
C LEU A 20 -15.03 -1.48 3.88
N LEU A 21 -15.22 -0.57 2.92
CA LEU A 21 -15.57 0.81 3.25
C LEU A 21 -16.98 0.94 3.89
N ALA A 22 -17.88 0.01 3.61
CA ALA A 22 -19.19 -0.06 4.24
C ALA A 22 -19.19 -0.75 5.62
N ALA A 23 -18.08 -1.40 5.99
CA ALA A 23 -17.99 -2.10 7.27
C ALA A 23 -18.16 -1.16 8.46
N PRO A 24 -18.91 -1.55 9.51
CA PRO A 24 -19.13 -0.72 10.69
C PRO A 24 -17.85 -0.57 11.51
N TYR A 25 -17.60 0.63 11.99
CA TYR A 25 -16.47 0.96 12.86
C TYR A 25 -16.82 2.14 13.77
N GLY A 26 -16.90 1.92 15.08
CA GLY A 26 -17.13 2.99 16.07
C GLY A 26 -18.40 3.82 15.87
N GLY A 27 -19.51 3.22 15.44
CA GLY A 27 -20.77 3.91 15.16
C GLY A 27 -20.86 4.59 13.80
N GLN A 28 -19.82 4.49 12.99
CA GLN A 28 -19.74 4.96 11.61
C GLN A 28 -19.34 3.81 10.69
N THR A 29 -19.13 4.08 9.40
CA THR A 29 -18.47 3.14 8.51
C THR A 29 -16.96 3.45 8.40
N VAL A 30 -16.16 2.47 8.03
CA VAL A 30 -14.73 2.67 7.72
C VAL A 30 -14.56 3.79 6.69
N GLY A 31 -15.41 3.83 5.66
CA GLY A 31 -15.37 4.88 4.64
C GLY A 31 -15.63 6.29 5.19
N GLN A 32 -16.57 6.43 6.14
CA GLN A 32 -16.83 7.71 6.79
C GLN A 32 -15.65 8.19 7.65
N VAL A 33 -15.01 7.28 8.40
CA VAL A 33 -13.83 7.62 9.19
C VAL A 33 -12.67 8.04 8.29
N LEU A 34 -12.41 7.29 7.22
CA LEU A 34 -11.36 7.64 6.26
C LEU A 34 -11.64 8.95 5.55
N ALA A 35 -12.89 9.24 5.18
CA ALA A 35 -13.26 10.51 4.55
C ALA A 35 -13.05 11.69 5.50
N ALA A 36 -13.42 11.56 6.78
CA ALA A 36 -13.17 12.59 7.78
C ALA A 36 -11.66 12.85 7.96
N ASP A 37 -10.85 11.80 8.04
CA ASP A 37 -9.40 11.90 8.16
C ASP A 37 -8.74 12.47 6.90
N ALA A 38 -9.25 12.15 5.71
CA ALA A 38 -8.71 12.63 4.45
C ALA A 38 -8.92 14.15 4.23
N HIS A 39 -9.90 14.74 4.88
CA HIS A 39 -10.15 16.18 4.88
C HIS A 39 -9.50 16.92 6.06
N ALA A 40 -8.86 16.22 6.99
CA ALA A 40 -8.08 16.84 8.04
C ALA A 40 -6.79 17.48 7.45
N PRO A 41 -6.22 18.51 8.11
CA PRO A 41 -4.99 19.16 7.65
C PRO A 41 -3.74 18.28 7.90
N LYS A 42 -3.82 17.01 7.56
CA LYS A 42 -2.77 15.99 7.73
C LYS A 42 -2.75 15.07 6.49
N ARG A 43 -1.63 14.43 6.26
CA ARG A 43 -1.52 13.40 5.22
C ARG A 43 -2.17 12.10 5.70
N LEU A 44 -3.07 11.56 4.90
CA LEU A 44 -3.61 10.21 5.09
C LEU A 44 -2.78 9.22 4.28
N THR A 45 -2.17 8.26 4.97
CA THR A 45 -1.43 7.16 4.34
C THR A 45 -2.24 5.88 4.42
N LEU A 46 -2.52 5.28 3.27
CA LEU A 46 -3.13 3.97 3.11
C LEU A 46 -2.05 2.97 2.71
N THR A 47 -2.05 1.79 3.30
CA THR A 47 -1.05 0.77 2.97
C THR A 47 -1.68 -0.62 2.88
N GLY A 48 -1.06 -1.50 2.10
CA GLY A 48 -1.53 -2.86 1.98
C GLY A 48 -0.61 -3.77 1.17
N HIS A 49 -0.67 -5.05 1.50
CA HIS A 49 0.01 -6.12 0.79
C HIS A 49 -0.97 -6.86 -0.11
N SER A 50 -0.54 -7.25 -1.31
CA SER A 50 -1.34 -8.08 -2.22
C SER A 50 -2.71 -7.45 -2.53
N LEU A 51 -3.80 -8.18 -2.32
CA LEU A 51 -5.18 -7.69 -2.40
C LEU A 51 -5.39 -6.42 -1.54
N GLY A 52 -4.83 -6.37 -0.33
CA GLY A 52 -4.92 -5.19 0.53
C GLY A 52 -4.28 -3.94 -0.10
N GLY A 53 -3.23 -4.10 -0.90
CA GLY A 53 -2.64 -3.02 -1.70
C GLY A 53 -3.58 -2.53 -2.81
N ALA A 54 -4.26 -3.44 -3.51
CA ALA A 54 -5.28 -3.08 -4.50
C ALA A 54 -6.44 -2.31 -3.85
N VAL A 55 -6.91 -2.77 -2.69
CA VAL A 55 -7.95 -2.09 -1.89
C VAL A 55 -7.51 -0.70 -1.44
N ALA A 56 -6.26 -0.55 -0.98
CA ALA A 56 -5.72 0.76 -0.58
C ALA A 56 -5.70 1.76 -1.75
N VAL A 57 -5.31 1.33 -2.95
CA VAL A 57 -5.35 2.18 -4.16
C VAL A 57 -6.78 2.59 -4.51
N LEU A 58 -7.73 1.64 -4.51
CA LEU A 58 -9.13 1.94 -4.84
C LEU A 58 -9.80 2.81 -3.79
N ALA A 59 -9.52 2.61 -2.50
CA ALA A 59 -10.00 3.46 -1.43
C ALA A 59 -9.47 4.90 -1.59
N ALA A 60 -8.17 5.06 -1.85
CA ALA A 60 -7.58 6.37 -2.11
C ALA A 60 -8.18 7.06 -3.35
N ALA A 61 -8.46 6.31 -4.42
CA ALA A 61 -9.12 6.84 -5.62
C ALA A 61 -10.52 7.40 -5.28
N ARG A 62 -11.30 6.69 -4.47
CA ARG A 62 -12.63 7.14 -4.03
C ARG A 62 -12.55 8.39 -3.13
N LEU A 63 -11.58 8.43 -2.21
CA LEU A 63 -11.34 9.62 -1.38
C LEU A 63 -10.90 10.82 -2.22
N ALA A 64 -10.04 10.59 -3.22
CA ALA A 64 -9.66 11.64 -4.16
C ALA A 64 -10.86 12.18 -4.95
N ASP A 65 -11.81 11.33 -5.36
CA ASP A 65 -13.05 11.76 -6.02
C ASP A 65 -13.96 12.58 -5.09
N GLN A 66 -13.85 12.39 -3.78
CA GLN A 66 -14.50 13.19 -2.74
C GLN A 66 -13.76 14.50 -2.40
N GLY A 67 -12.65 14.79 -3.10
CA GLY A 67 -11.89 16.03 -2.93
C GLY A 67 -10.69 15.95 -2.00
N ALA A 68 -10.35 14.79 -1.47
CA ALA A 68 -9.15 14.62 -0.67
C ALA A 68 -7.88 14.86 -1.51
N SER A 69 -6.92 15.65 -0.98
CA SER A 69 -5.73 16.08 -1.72
C SER A 69 -4.39 15.61 -1.13
N GLN A 70 -4.36 15.18 0.13
CA GLN A 70 -3.14 14.76 0.82
C GLN A 70 -3.08 13.24 1.02
N LEU A 71 -3.27 12.50 -0.07
CA LEU A 71 -3.31 11.04 -0.06
C LEU A 71 -1.96 10.44 -0.44
N GLN A 72 -1.48 9.55 0.40
CA GLN A 72 -0.35 8.67 0.10
C GLN A 72 -0.80 7.22 0.16
N VAL A 73 -0.35 6.42 -0.78
CA VAL A 73 -0.57 4.98 -0.79
C VAL A 73 0.77 4.28 -0.89
N VAL A 74 1.01 3.32 -0.01
CA VAL A 74 2.20 2.46 -0.07
C VAL A 74 1.73 1.02 -0.24
N THR A 75 2.11 0.39 -1.34
CA THR A 75 1.69 -0.99 -1.62
C THR A 75 2.88 -1.94 -1.68
N PHE A 76 2.64 -3.17 -1.25
CA PHE A 76 3.63 -4.25 -1.27
C PHE A 76 3.08 -5.40 -2.10
N GLY A 77 3.68 -5.69 -3.26
CA GLY A 77 3.27 -6.76 -4.15
C GLY A 77 1.82 -6.65 -4.66
N ALA A 78 1.28 -5.45 -4.81
CA ALA A 78 -0.10 -5.27 -5.25
C ALA A 78 -0.26 -5.57 -6.75
N PRO A 79 -1.36 -6.24 -7.14
CA PRO A 79 -1.71 -6.43 -8.55
C PRO A 79 -2.18 -5.13 -9.22
N ALA A 80 -2.29 -5.13 -10.54
CA ALA A 80 -2.92 -4.04 -11.30
C ALA A 80 -4.41 -3.92 -10.93
N VAL A 81 -4.86 -2.69 -10.64
CA VAL A 81 -6.23 -2.45 -10.16
C VAL A 81 -7.17 -1.92 -11.23
N GLY A 82 -6.65 -1.20 -12.22
CA GLY A 82 -7.43 -0.56 -13.26
C GLY A 82 -6.71 -0.52 -14.60
N ASN A 83 -7.34 0.11 -15.58
CA ASN A 83 -6.77 0.32 -16.90
C ASN A 83 -5.98 1.64 -16.98
N ASP A 84 -5.34 1.92 -18.11
CA ASP A 84 -4.61 3.17 -18.36
C ASP A 84 -5.39 4.42 -18.00
N ALA A 85 -6.67 4.50 -18.38
CA ALA A 85 -7.52 5.65 -18.08
C ALA A 85 -7.72 5.84 -16.55
N PHE A 86 -7.74 4.76 -15.79
CA PHE A 86 -7.73 4.82 -14.33
C PHE A 86 -6.39 5.35 -13.82
N ASN A 87 -5.28 4.83 -14.32
CA ASN A 87 -3.94 5.24 -13.91
C ASN A 87 -3.66 6.72 -14.24
N GLU A 88 -4.08 7.19 -15.42
CA GLU A 88 -3.98 8.59 -15.83
C GLU A 88 -4.80 9.51 -14.92
N ALA A 89 -6.02 9.10 -14.55
CA ALA A 89 -6.91 9.90 -13.71
C ALA A 89 -6.41 10.10 -12.28
N TYR A 90 -5.72 9.10 -11.72
CA TYR A 90 -5.31 9.11 -10.31
C TYR A 90 -3.82 9.27 -10.08
N GLY A 91 -2.96 9.05 -11.07
CA GLY A 91 -1.50 9.11 -10.93
C GLY A 91 -0.93 10.45 -10.47
N ARG A 92 -1.71 11.56 -10.64
CA ARG A 92 -1.33 12.89 -10.14
C ARG A 92 -2.11 13.31 -8.87
N ARG A 93 -3.13 12.56 -8.50
CA ARG A 93 -4.02 12.87 -7.38
C ARG A 93 -3.67 12.09 -6.12
N ILE A 94 -2.95 10.99 -6.30
CA ILE A 94 -2.53 10.07 -5.25
C ILE A 94 -1.02 9.93 -5.34
N ARG A 95 -0.30 10.18 -4.25
CA ARG A 95 1.10 9.79 -4.17
C ARG A 95 1.16 8.28 -3.95
N LEU A 96 1.57 7.53 -4.95
CA LEU A 96 1.61 6.07 -4.91
C LEU A 96 3.06 5.56 -4.93
N ASP A 97 3.46 4.94 -3.84
CA ASP A 97 4.74 4.24 -3.69
C ASP A 97 4.49 2.73 -3.84
N ARG A 98 4.80 2.16 -5.01
CA ARG A 98 4.64 0.74 -5.30
C ARG A 98 5.93 -0.01 -5.02
N ILE A 99 5.89 -0.90 -4.03
CA ILE A 99 7.02 -1.73 -3.64
C ILE A 99 6.75 -3.15 -4.13
N VAL A 100 7.71 -3.71 -4.86
CA VAL A 100 7.61 -5.05 -5.43
C VAL A 100 8.88 -5.82 -5.10
N MET A 101 8.75 -7.02 -4.54
CA MET A 101 9.89 -7.91 -4.35
C MET A 101 10.33 -8.47 -5.69
N GLU A 102 11.63 -8.55 -5.92
CA GLU A 102 12.16 -9.19 -7.12
C GLU A 102 11.63 -10.63 -7.25
N GLY A 103 11.07 -10.96 -8.42
CA GLY A 103 10.46 -12.28 -8.66
C GLY A 103 9.04 -12.47 -8.12
N ASP A 104 8.40 -11.43 -7.55
CA ASP A 104 7.00 -11.51 -7.14
C ASP A 104 6.08 -11.71 -8.36
N PRO A 105 5.36 -12.85 -8.47
CA PRO A 105 4.51 -13.12 -9.62
C PRO A 105 3.19 -12.34 -9.60
N VAL A 106 2.74 -11.87 -8.44
CA VAL A 106 1.42 -11.24 -8.26
C VAL A 106 1.36 -9.88 -8.94
N GLU A 107 2.49 -9.17 -9.03
CA GLU A 107 2.55 -7.92 -9.79
C GLU A 107 1.97 -8.06 -11.20
N LYS A 108 2.20 -9.20 -11.86
CA LYS A 108 1.75 -9.46 -13.24
C LYS A 108 0.52 -10.37 -13.33
N ALA A 109 0.03 -10.89 -12.22
CA ALA A 109 -1.00 -11.92 -12.20
C ALA A 109 -2.28 -11.49 -12.92
N VAL A 110 -2.79 -10.29 -12.66
CA VAL A 110 -4.02 -9.78 -13.30
C VAL A 110 -3.80 -9.51 -14.78
N GLN A 111 -2.63 -9.00 -15.16
CA GLN A 111 -2.27 -8.73 -16.55
C GLN A 111 -2.08 -10.01 -17.37
N ALA A 112 -1.67 -11.11 -16.73
CA ALA A 112 -1.59 -12.42 -17.37
C ALA A 112 -2.95 -12.97 -17.78
N VAL A 113 -4.02 -12.62 -17.02
CA VAL A 113 -5.40 -13.04 -17.29
C VAL A 113 -6.14 -12.04 -18.20
N SER A 114 -5.87 -10.76 -18.05
CA SER A 114 -6.54 -9.70 -18.83
C SER A 114 -5.58 -8.57 -19.19
N ARG A 115 -5.46 -8.31 -20.49
CA ARG A 115 -4.70 -7.17 -21.03
C ARG A 115 -5.39 -5.82 -20.84
N THR A 116 -6.56 -5.80 -20.22
CA THR A 116 -7.31 -4.57 -19.94
C THR A 116 -6.69 -3.78 -18.79
N TYR A 117 -6.07 -4.47 -17.85
CA TYR A 117 -5.55 -3.87 -16.63
C TYR A 117 -4.06 -3.58 -16.73
N GLU A 118 -3.67 -2.39 -16.31
CA GLU A 118 -2.32 -1.88 -16.38
C GLU A 118 -1.84 -1.48 -14.99
N GLN A 119 -0.55 -1.70 -14.73
CA GLN A 119 0.08 -1.17 -13.52
C GLN A 119 0.35 0.33 -13.66
N PHE A 120 0.33 1.05 -12.55
CA PHE A 120 0.96 2.37 -12.51
C PHE A 120 2.44 2.24 -12.90
N PRO A 121 3.01 3.21 -13.64
CA PRO A 121 4.32 3.05 -14.28
C PRO A 121 5.47 2.91 -13.29
N ASP A 122 5.45 3.68 -12.20
CA ASP A 122 6.57 3.74 -11.26
C ASP A 122 6.47 2.62 -10.20
N LYS A 123 7.62 1.99 -9.92
CA LYS A 123 7.76 1.01 -8.84
C LYS A 123 9.16 1.02 -8.27
N THR A 124 9.28 0.66 -7.01
CA THR A 124 10.55 0.35 -6.35
C THR A 124 10.69 -1.16 -6.21
N VAL A 125 11.75 -1.72 -6.78
CA VAL A 125 12.04 -3.15 -6.64
C VAL A 125 12.92 -3.38 -5.42
N TRP A 126 12.48 -4.28 -4.54
CA TRP A 126 13.25 -4.73 -3.39
C TRP A 126 13.78 -6.14 -3.62
N GLN A 127 14.93 -6.43 -3.03
CA GLN A 127 15.54 -7.76 -3.05
C GLN A 127 15.35 -8.44 -1.70
N ALA A 128 15.06 -9.75 -1.74
CA ALA A 128 15.08 -10.59 -0.55
C ALA A 128 16.50 -10.75 -0.01
N ALA A 129 16.65 -11.08 1.27
CA ALA A 129 17.96 -11.46 1.80
C ALA A 129 18.49 -12.69 1.05
N PRO A 130 19.79 -12.77 0.78
CA PRO A 130 20.39 -13.90 0.04
C PRO A 130 20.12 -15.28 0.66
N THR A 131 19.88 -15.32 1.97
CA THR A 131 19.59 -16.54 2.73
C THR A 131 18.11 -16.90 2.76
N THR A 132 17.23 -16.05 2.24
CA THR A 132 15.79 -16.24 2.31
C THR A 132 15.31 -17.09 1.14
N ARG A 133 14.83 -18.32 1.41
CA ARG A 133 14.17 -19.20 0.43
C ARG A 133 12.64 -19.06 0.47
N ARG A 134 12.13 -17.86 0.73
CA ARG A 134 10.69 -17.60 0.81
C ARG A 134 10.12 -17.34 -0.58
N PHE A 135 8.83 -17.60 -0.72
CA PHE A 135 8.08 -17.19 -1.89
C PHE A 135 8.11 -15.66 -1.99
N ALA A 136 8.45 -15.12 -3.16
CA ALA A 136 8.69 -13.68 -3.32
C ALA A 136 7.49 -12.78 -2.98
N HIS A 137 6.27 -13.37 -2.94
CA HIS A 137 5.05 -12.69 -2.55
C HIS A 137 4.73 -12.81 -1.05
N ASP A 138 5.54 -13.52 -0.27
CA ASP A 138 5.31 -13.68 1.17
C ASP A 138 5.43 -12.34 1.90
N ILE A 139 4.40 -11.96 2.66
CA ILE A 139 4.36 -10.72 3.45
C ILE A 139 5.54 -10.64 4.43
N ALA A 140 5.98 -11.77 4.98
CA ALA A 140 7.12 -11.80 5.89
C ALA A 140 8.44 -11.41 5.18
N GLY A 141 8.56 -11.69 3.87
CA GLY A 141 9.68 -11.23 3.05
C GLY A 141 9.67 -9.70 2.89
N TYR A 142 8.51 -9.12 2.64
CA TYR A 142 8.34 -7.66 2.56
C TYR A 142 8.62 -6.98 3.90
N ALA A 143 8.14 -7.55 5.02
CA ALA A 143 8.38 -7.02 6.37
C ALA A 143 9.87 -7.05 6.73
N ASP A 144 10.57 -8.15 6.45
CA ASP A 144 12.01 -8.28 6.67
C ASP A 144 12.81 -7.27 5.82
N ALA A 145 12.47 -7.10 4.55
CA ALA A 145 13.11 -6.12 3.69
C ALA A 145 12.85 -4.67 4.14
N ALA A 146 11.64 -4.37 4.64
CA ALA A 146 11.29 -3.06 5.20
C ALA A 146 12.11 -2.75 6.46
N LEU A 147 12.22 -3.71 7.38
CA LEU A 147 13.00 -3.55 8.61
C LEU A 147 14.48 -3.32 8.32
N ARG A 148 15.08 -4.10 7.42
CA ARG A 148 16.48 -3.87 7.02
C ARG A 148 16.70 -2.50 6.45
N ARG A 149 15.86 -2.05 5.51
CA ARG A 149 15.96 -0.71 4.94
C ARG A 149 15.78 0.40 5.97
N TYR A 150 14.92 0.18 6.97
CA TYR A 150 14.77 1.12 8.07
C TYR A 150 16.07 1.24 8.87
N TYR A 151 16.68 0.11 9.25
CA TYR A 151 17.93 0.14 10.02
C TYR A 151 19.11 0.67 9.22
N ASP A 152 19.21 0.36 7.93
CA ASP A 152 20.22 0.91 7.04
C ASP A 152 20.07 2.45 6.94
N ALA A 153 18.85 2.93 6.74
CA ALA A 153 18.55 4.36 6.68
C ALA A 153 18.82 5.06 8.03
N LYS A 154 18.46 4.43 9.15
CA LYS A 154 18.75 4.93 10.50
C LYS A 154 20.24 5.06 10.71
N THR A 155 21.02 4.01 10.41
CA THR A 155 22.47 4.02 10.56
C THR A 155 23.14 5.10 9.70
N ALA A 156 22.69 5.24 8.44
CA ALA A 156 23.20 6.29 7.55
C ALA A 156 22.90 7.70 8.11
N TYR A 157 21.70 7.88 8.67
CA TYR A 157 21.30 9.17 9.26
C TYR A 157 22.06 9.47 10.56
N GLU A 158 22.26 8.49 11.42
CA GLU A 158 23.08 8.61 12.65
C GLU A 158 24.54 8.95 12.31
N THR A 159 25.07 8.33 11.25
CA THR A 159 26.41 8.64 10.74
C THR A 159 26.51 10.08 10.27
N TYR A 160 25.50 10.56 9.54
CA TYR A 160 25.43 11.95 9.09
C TYR A 160 25.35 12.94 10.26
N LEU A 161 24.57 12.63 11.29
CA LEU A 161 24.40 13.47 12.47
C LEU A 161 25.61 13.43 13.44
N GLY A 162 26.43 12.37 13.37
CA GLY A 162 27.52 12.13 14.32
C GLY A 162 27.07 11.66 15.71
N HIS A 163 25.79 11.31 15.89
CA HIS A 163 25.24 10.78 17.15
C HIS A 163 24.07 9.82 16.89
N ALA A 164 23.80 8.94 17.83
CA ALA A 164 22.67 8.03 17.79
C ALA A 164 21.33 8.78 17.86
N VAL A 165 20.37 8.32 17.05
CA VAL A 165 18.97 8.75 17.14
C VAL A 165 18.28 7.86 18.17
N PRO A 166 17.67 8.43 19.23
CA PRO A 166 17.00 7.65 20.23
C PRO A 166 15.96 6.71 19.60
N ASP A 167 16.02 5.46 19.98
CA ASP A 167 14.96 4.50 19.65
C ASP A 167 13.85 4.67 20.68
N ASP A 168 12.78 5.34 20.34
CA ASP A 168 11.63 5.62 21.20
C ASP A 168 10.70 4.41 21.34
N GLY A 169 11.25 3.22 21.37
CA GLY A 169 10.52 1.96 21.56
C GLY A 169 9.86 1.45 20.28
N GLY A 170 10.50 1.65 19.14
CA GLY A 170 10.06 1.14 17.85
C GLY A 170 9.01 2.01 17.16
N ARG A 171 8.86 3.25 17.58
CA ARG A 171 8.04 4.22 16.85
C ARG A 171 8.81 4.70 15.63
N PRO A 172 8.30 4.48 14.42
CA PRO A 172 8.86 5.13 13.24
C PRO A 172 8.82 6.63 13.41
N PHE A 173 9.84 7.34 12.94
CA PHE A 173 9.91 8.79 12.96
C PHE A 173 8.55 9.44 12.67
N GLY A 174 8.02 10.19 13.64
CA GLY A 174 6.80 10.99 13.47
C GLY A 174 5.48 10.22 13.44
N SER A 175 5.46 8.97 13.87
CA SER A 175 4.19 8.25 14.02
C SER A 175 3.60 8.49 15.41
N PRO A 176 2.44 9.16 15.54
CA PRO A 176 1.79 9.39 16.83
C PRO A 176 0.98 8.18 17.33
N VAL A 177 0.90 7.09 16.56
CA VAL A 177 0.02 5.97 16.85
C VAL A 177 0.85 4.71 17.13
N TRP A 178 0.81 4.27 18.38
CA TRP A 178 1.27 2.94 18.76
C TRP A 178 0.27 1.90 18.18
N VAL A 179 0.73 1.11 17.24
CA VAL A 179 0.03 -0.11 16.85
C VAL A 179 0.62 -1.23 17.68
N PRO A 180 -0.15 -1.86 18.59
CA PRO A 180 0.35 -3.01 19.30
C PRO A 180 0.82 -4.06 18.30
N PRO A 181 1.94 -4.75 18.54
CA PRO A 181 2.33 -5.86 17.70
C PRO A 181 1.15 -6.83 17.66
N LEU A 182 0.64 -7.11 16.49
CA LEU A 182 -0.30 -8.20 16.27
C LEU A 182 0.48 -9.48 16.56
N SER A 183 0.47 -9.93 17.80
CA SER A 183 0.85 -11.28 18.17
C SER A 183 -0.29 -12.24 17.77
N LEU A 184 -0.56 -12.33 16.49
CA LEU A 184 -1.30 -13.44 15.94
C LEU A 184 -0.32 -14.60 15.89
N THR A 185 -0.42 -15.49 16.87
CA THR A 185 0.16 -16.82 16.74
C THR A 185 -0.55 -17.52 15.59
N LEU A 186 0.17 -18.30 14.79
CA LEU A 186 -0.38 -19.02 13.63
C LEU A 186 -1.56 -19.94 13.99
N ASP A 187 -1.73 -20.28 15.26
CA ASP A 187 -2.79 -21.15 15.79
C ASP A 187 -4.14 -20.43 15.96
N GLU A 188 -4.21 -19.12 15.86
CA GLU A 188 -5.46 -18.35 15.95
C GLU A 188 -6.02 -17.95 14.58
N ALA A 189 -5.34 -18.30 13.49
CA ALA A 189 -5.72 -17.96 12.12
C ALA A 189 -6.22 -19.15 11.29
N LEU A 190 -6.37 -20.35 11.88
CA LEU A 190 -6.97 -21.56 11.33
C LEU A 190 -8.24 -21.88 12.11
#